data_a4a53761ada89637a4eebf22fbcd27d7
#
_entry.id   a4a53761ada89637a4eebf22fbcd27d7
#
_cell.length_a   1.000
_cell.length_b   1.000
_cell.length_c   1.000
_cell.angle_alpha   90.00
_cell.angle_beta   90.00
_cell.angle_gamma   90.00
#
_symmetry.space_group_name_H-M   'P 1'
#
loop_
_entity.id
_entity.type
_entity.pdbx_description
1 polymer ?
#
loop_
_entity_poly.entity_id
_entity_poly.type
_entity_poly.pdbx_seq_one_letter_code
_entity_poly.pdbx_strand_id
1 'polypeptide(L)'
;DEVRATGETVISRADQEITDLDIEKTLDAAREAARPGFLNRTVLHEIPLEYRVDGHLSLGEPTGMRGTRLSADYLFITCLTQHSDVLIRTAEAADIEIIDRMASPLAGSYVTLTKDQKMKGCVLANIGAETVSIVVYDEGLPISVKVFPIGSTNITDDLALGFKISLEDAERLKLGHLGGTMYPKKKIEEIVVARYRTMFDLIDKHLKALGKRGSLPAGIIISGGASGQGTISDIAKGALNLPSRIADVRITEDTKIKDATWAVAYGLALWGLTGDTETPKKRPAGAF
;
A
#
# COMPACT_ATOMS: atom_id res chain seq x y z
N ASP A 1 -6.94 6.39 0.28
CA ASP A 1 -7.66 6.17 -0.99
C ASP A 1 -6.79 6.53 -2.20
N GLU A 2 -7.28 6.19 -3.39
CA GLU A 2 -6.63 6.47 -4.66
C GLU A 2 -7.56 7.19 -5.63
N VAL A 3 -6.98 8.03 -6.49
CA VAL A 3 -7.65 8.70 -7.61
C VAL A 3 -6.78 8.48 -8.84
N ARG A 4 -7.40 8.18 -9.97
CA ARG A 4 -6.70 8.03 -11.26
C ARG A 4 -7.13 9.13 -12.21
N ALA A 5 -6.18 9.68 -12.94
CA ALA A 5 -6.46 10.64 -13.98
C ALA A 5 -5.40 10.58 -15.06
N THR A 6 -5.81 10.92 -16.28
CA THR A 6 -4.92 11.07 -17.42
C THR A 6 -4.66 12.55 -17.64
N GLY A 7 -3.41 12.91 -17.80
CA GLY A 7 -2.99 14.22 -18.25
C GLY A 7 -2.49 14.18 -19.70
N GLU A 8 -2.63 15.29 -20.39
CA GLU A 8 -2.19 15.41 -21.78
C GLU A 8 -1.59 16.80 -22.04
N THR A 9 -0.51 16.84 -22.83
CA THR A 9 0.11 18.09 -23.28
C THR A 9 0.52 18.00 -24.74
N VAL A 10 0.50 19.13 -25.45
CA VAL A 10 0.96 19.26 -26.83
C VAL A 10 2.37 19.83 -26.83
N ILE A 11 3.27 19.19 -27.57
CA ILE A 11 4.64 19.61 -27.73
C ILE A 11 4.68 20.62 -28.90
N SER A 12 4.81 21.89 -28.57
CA SER A 12 4.77 22.99 -29.55
C SER A 12 6.16 23.44 -30.05
N ARG A 13 7.24 22.84 -29.57
CA ARG A 13 8.60 23.15 -29.98
C ARG A 13 8.91 22.63 -31.39
N ALA A 14 9.76 23.34 -32.10
CA ALA A 14 10.12 23.01 -33.49
C ALA A 14 10.89 21.67 -33.59
N ASP A 15 11.66 21.29 -32.57
CA ASP A 15 12.40 20.03 -32.49
C ASP A 15 11.54 18.84 -32.08
N GLN A 16 10.32 19.12 -31.56
CA GLN A 16 9.37 18.14 -31.03
C GLN A 16 9.97 17.22 -29.97
N GLU A 17 11.08 17.60 -29.33
CA GLU A 17 11.70 16.81 -28.25
C GLU A 17 10.94 17.00 -26.93
N ILE A 18 10.59 15.88 -26.29
CA ILE A 18 9.91 15.86 -24.99
C ILE A 18 10.94 16.14 -23.90
N THR A 19 10.59 17.08 -23.02
CA THR A 19 11.43 17.46 -21.87
C THR A 19 10.71 17.21 -20.56
N ASP A 20 11.46 17.29 -19.45
CA ASP A 20 10.90 17.21 -18.09
C ASP A 20 9.77 18.22 -17.87
N LEU A 21 9.85 19.42 -18.48
CA LEU A 21 8.79 20.44 -18.42
C LEU A 21 7.47 19.94 -19.05
N ASP A 22 7.54 19.13 -20.09
CA ASP A 22 6.34 18.62 -20.74
C ASP A 22 5.73 17.49 -19.91
N ILE A 23 6.56 16.69 -19.22
CA ILE A 23 6.11 15.71 -18.24
C ILE A 23 5.42 16.42 -17.07
N GLU A 24 6.00 17.52 -16.57
CA GLU A 24 5.39 18.32 -15.50
C GLU A 24 4.05 18.92 -15.92
N LYS A 25 3.94 19.47 -17.14
CA LYS A 25 2.66 19.95 -17.68
C LYS A 25 1.61 18.83 -17.80
N THR A 26 2.05 17.63 -18.17
CA THR A 26 1.16 16.47 -18.27
C THR A 26 0.67 16.08 -16.88
N LEU A 27 1.53 16.13 -15.86
CA LEU A 27 1.14 15.91 -14.46
C LEU A 27 0.16 16.99 -13.98
N ASP A 28 0.40 18.27 -14.29
CA ASP A 28 -0.50 19.36 -13.90
C ASP A 28 -1.88 19.21 -14.56
N ALA A 29 -1.93 18.79 -15.83
CA ALA A 29 -3.18 18.46 -16.50
C ALA A 29 -3.92 17.29 -15.82
N ALA A 30 -3.20 16.26 -15.38
CA ALA A 30 -3.76 15.14 -14.63
C ALA A 30 -4.27 15.58 -13.24
N ARG A 31 -3.54 16.47 -12.53
CA ARG A 31 -3.99 17.06 -11.25
C ARG A 31 -5.30 17.80 -11.41
N GLU A 32 -5.42 18.61 -12.46
CA GLU A 32 -6.66 19.36 -12.71
C GLU A 32 -7.83 18.43 -13.05
N ALA A 33 -7.59 17.38 -13.85
CA ALA A 33 -8.58 16.36 -14.13
C ALA A 33 -9.00 15.57 -12.87
N ALA A 34 -8.05 15.29 -11.96
CA ALA A 34 -8.29 14.60 -10.71
C ALA A 34 -8.92 15.46 -9.60
N ARG A 35 -8.96 16.79 -9.76
CA ARG A 35 -9.37 17.78 -8.75
C ARG A 35 -10.69 17.45 -8.01
N PRO A 36 -11.75 16.97 -8.67
CA PRO A 36 -12.98 16.59 -7.95
C PRO A 36 -12.75 15.47 -6.91
N GLY A 37 -11.78 14.58 -7.17
CA GLY A 37 -11.39 13.49 -6.26
C GLY A 37 -10.54 13.95 -5.07
N PHE A 38 -10.05 15.20 -5.07
CA PHE A 38 -9.20 15.76 -4.00
C PHE A 38 -9.97 16.56 -2.96
N LEU A 39 -11.30 16.63 -3.07
CA LEU A 39 -12.11 17.38 -2.10
C LEU A 39 -11.91 16.81 -0.68
N ASN A 40 -11.49 17.66 0.27
CA ASN A 40 -11.14 17.30 1.64
C ASN A 40 -10.04 16.22 1.75
N ARG A 41 -9.16 16.12 0.73
CA ARG A 41 -8.08 15.17 0.68
C ARG A 41 -6.74 15.83 0.40
N THR A 42 -5.70 15.31 1.03
CA THR A 42 -4.32 15.67 0.78
C THR A 42 -3.68 14.59 -0.08
N VAL A 43 -3.06 14.99 -1.17
CA VAL A 43 -2.27 14.09 -2.03
C VAL A 43 -0.95 13.78 -1.32
N LEU A 44 -0.67 12.50 -1.13
CA LEU A 44 0.58 12.01 -0.56
C LEU A 44 1.60 11.63 -1.64
N HIS A 45 1.12 10.96 -2.70
CA HIS A 45 1.98 10.50 -3.81
C HIS A 45 1.29 10.70 -5.14
N GLU A 46 2.10 11.00 -6.17
CA GLU A 46 1.71 11.16 -7.56
C GLU A 46 2.60 10.23 -8.38
N ILE A 47 2.03 9.15 -8.87
CA ILE A 47 2.76 8.04 -9.48
C ILE A 47 2.37 7.93 -10.94
N PRO A 48 3.28 8.15 -11.89
CA PRO A 48 3.02 7.86 -13.29
C PRO A 48 2.92 6.34 -13.48
N LEU A 49 1.84 5.89 -14.09
CA LEU A 49 1.62 4.48 -14.41
C LEU A 49 2.05 4.14 -15.83
N GLU A 50 1.75 5.03 -16.77
CA GLU A 50 1.98 4.79 -18.19
C GLU A 50 2.15 6.11 -18.93
N TYR A 51 3.12 6.18 -19.83
CA TYR A 51 3.30 7.30 -20.77
C TYR A 51 2.98 6.88 -22.19
N ARG A 52 2.37 7.77 -22.96
CA ARG A 52 2.14 7.59 -24.40
C ARG A 52 2.58 8.82 -25.17
N VAL A 53 3.35 8.58 -26.24
CA VAL A 53 3.80 9.59 -27.21
C VAL A 53 3.05 9.36 -28.50
N ASP A 54 2.29 10.36 -28.96
CA ASP A 54 1.43 10.28 -30.15
C ASP A 54 0.49 9.05 -30.14
N GLY A 55 0.01 8.67 -28.93
CA GLY A 55 -0.86 7.51 -28.71
C GLY A 55 -0.14 6.16 -28.56
N HIS A 56 1.17 6.10 -28.76
CA HIS A 56 1.98 4.88 -28.62
C HIS A 56 2.60 4.79 -27.22
N LEU A 57 2.51 3.61 -26.63
CA LEU A 57 3.08 3.33 -25.31
C LEU A 57 4.60 3.57 -25.30
N SER A 58 5.08 4.33 -24.32
CA SER A 58 6.50 4.51 -24.06
C SER A 58 6.99 3.49 -23.02
N LEU A 59 8.13 2.87 -23.28
CA LEU A 59 8.82 2.02 -22.32
C LEU A 59 9.63 2.89 -21.34
N GLY A 60 8.96 3.41 -20.30
CA GLY A 60 9.56 4.30 -19.32
C GLY A 60 9.30 5.79 -19.58
N GLU A 61 10.06 6.64 -18.90
CA GLU A 61 9.94 8.09 -18.98
C GLU A 61 10.38 8.58 -20.37
N PRO A 62 9.54 9.35 -21.09
CA PRO A 62 9.76 9.67 -22.51
C PRO A 62 10.67 10.88 -22.75
N THR A 63 11.42 11.36 -21.75
CA THR A 63 12.37 12.48 -21.91
C THR A 63 13.38 12.19 -23.03
N GLY A 64 13.55 13.14 -23.96
CA GLY A 64 14.41 13.02 -25.14
C GLY A 64 13.77 12.30 -26.33
N MET A 65 12.58 11.71 -26.19
CA MET A 65 11.80 11.19 -27.32
C MET A 65 11.20 12.33 -28.13
N ARG A 66 10.86 12.07 -29.40
CA ARG A 66 10.19 13.03 -30.26
C ARG A 66 8.73 12.67 -30.44
N GLY A 67 7.86 13.68 -30.34
CA GLY A 67 6.43 13.54 -30.54
C GLY A 67 5.71 14.88 -30.49
N THR A 68 4.48 14.90 -30.95
CA THR A 68 3.63 16.10 -30.98
C THR A 68 2.68 16.16 -29.78
N ARG A 69 2.39 15.00 -29.18
CA ARG A 69 1.46 14.85 -28.05
C ARG A 69 2.02 13.88 -27.03
N LEU A 70 2.08 14.31 -25.78
CA LEU A 70 2.40 13.47 -24.64
C LEU A 70 1.15 13.30 -23.76
N SER A 71 0.81 12.06 -23.43
CA SER A 71 -0.19 11.75 -22.41
C SER A 71 0.38 10.78 -21.39
N ALA A 72 -0.11 10.86 -20.16
CA ALA A 72 0.27 9.94 -19.10
C ALA A 72 -0.90 9.65 -18.15
N ASP A 73 -0.99 8.42 -17.71
CA ASP A 73 -1.92 7.98 -16.68
C ASP A 73 -1.23 8.06 -15.32
N TYR A 74 -1.88 8.73 -14.36
CA TYR A 74 -1.34 8.92 -13.01
C TYR A 74 -2.23 8.28 -11.95
N LEU A 75 -1.58 7.71 -10.94
CA LEU A 75 -2.18 7.28 -9.69
C LEU A 75 -1.85 8.29 -8.60
N PHE A 76 -2.88 8.95 -8.07
CA PHE A 76 -2.78 9.84 -6.92
C PHE A 76 -3.18 9.09 -5.66
N ILE A 77 -2.27 8.96 -4.70
CA ILE A 77 -2.55 8.36 -3.40
C ILE A 77 -2.90 9.49 -2.44
N THR A 78 -4.08 9.42 -1.83
CA THR A 78 -4.64 10.49 -1.01
C THR A 78 -5.03 10.00 0.39
N CYS A 79 -5.00 10.91 1.37
CA CYS A 79 -5.60 10.71 2.68
C CYS A 79 -6.60 11.82 2.98
N LEU A 80 -7.47 11.63 3.98
CA LEU A 80 -8.31 12.71 4.49
C LEU A 80 -7.42 13.80 5.08
N THR A 81 -7.63 15.05 4.66
CA THR A 81 -6.85 16.21 5.14
C THR A 81 -6.86 16.29 6.66
N GLN A 82 -8.03 16.11 7.28
CA GLN A 82 -8.16 16.12 8.73
C GLN A 82 -7.24 15.10 9.44
N HIS A 83 -7.12 13.88 8.88
CA HIS A 83 -6.24 12.85 9.47
C HIS A 83 -4.76 13.23 9.32
N SER A 84 -4.38 13.77 8.16
CA SER A 84 -3.03 14.29 7.94
C SER A 84 -2.68 15.41 8.92
N ASP A 85 -3.58 16.38 9.08
CA ASP A 85 -3.38 17.54 9.95
C ASP A 85 -3.26 17.14 11.43
N VAL A 86 -4.06 16.16 11.88
CA VAL A 86 -3.96 15.66 13.26
C VAL A 86 -2.60 15.00 13.49
N LEU A 87 -2.10 14.19 12.55
CA LEU A 87 -0.79 13.57 12.66
C LEU A 87 0.33 14.61 12.71
N ILE A 88 0.27 15.64 11.83
CA ILE A 88 1.25 16.73 11.79
C ILE A 88 1.26 17.45 13.13
N ARG A 89 0.12 17.94 13.61
CA ARG A 89 0.02 18.66 14.89
C ARG A 89 0.48 17.81 16.07
N THR A 90 0.25 16.50 16.04
CA THR A 90 0.69 15.59 17.10
C THR A 90 2.21 15.49 17.15
N ALA A 91 2.87 15.39 15.99
CA ALA A 91 4.32 15.35 15.90
C ALA A 91 4.93 16.71 16.31
N GLU A 92 4.40 17.81 15.82
CA GLU A 92 4.82 19.18 16.19
C GLU A 92 4.66 19.45 17.69
N ALA A 93 3.56 18.97 18.31
CA ALA A 93 3.35 19.10 19.75
C ALA A 93 4.34 18.27 20.59
N ALA A 94 5.00 17.29 19.96
CA ALA A 94 6.09 16.50 20.57
C ALA A 94 7.48 17.02 20.17
N ASP A 95 7.59 18.24 19.63
CA ASP A 95 8.81 18.86 19.12
C ASP A 95 9.53 18.00 18.06
N ILE A 96 8.75 17.24 17.23
CA ILE A 96 9.27 16.44 16.14
C ILE A 96 9.03 17.17 14.81
N GLU A 97 10.11 17.46 14.09
CA GLU A 97 10.05 18.02 12.74
C GLU A 97 9.63 16.95 11.74
N ILE A 98 8.62 17.27 10.92
CA ILE A 98 8.17 16.39 9.84
C ILE A 98 8.85 16.80 8.55
N ILE A 99 9.72 15.94 8.03
CA ILE A 99 10.43 16.17 6.77
C ILE A 99 9.53 15.85 5.59
N ASP A 100 8.83 14.70 5.64
CA ASP A 100 7.97 14.23 4.55
C ASP A 100 6.93 13.22 5.06
N ARG A 101 6.00 12.80 4.17
CA ARG A 101 4.90 11.89 4.48
C ARG A 101 4.81 10.78 3.43
N MET A 102 4.63 9.56 3.89
CA MET A 102 4.49 8.39 3.02
C MET A 102 3.30 7.53 3.41
N ALA A 103 2.60 6.98 2.43
CA ALA A 103 1.56 6.00 2.67
C ALA A 103 2.15 4.71 3.26
N SER A 104 1.60 4.23 4.38
CA SER A 104 2.14 3.09 5.12
C SER A 104 2.33 1.80 4.29
N PRO A 105 1.44 1.42 3.33
CA PRO A 105 1.70 0.26 2.49
C PRO A 105 2.92 0.40 1.59
N LEU A 106 3.18 1.62 1.09
CA LEU A 106 4.39 1.89 0.30
C LEU A 106 5.62 1.78 1.19
N ALA A 107 5.61 2.42 2.37
CA ALA A 107 6.73 2.33 3.31
C ALA A 107 7.06 0.86 3.64
N GLY A 108 6.08 0.05 4.04
CA GLY A 108 6.29 -1.37 4.32
C GLY A 108 6.87 -2.15 3.15
N SER A 109 6.54 -1.76 1.91
CA SER A 109 7.01 -2.45 0.71
C SER A 109 8.53 -2.33 0.46
N TYR A 110 9.18 -1.28 0.98
CA TYR A 110 10.63 -1.09 0.85
C TYR A 110 11.44 -2.19 1.52
N VAL A 111 10.95 -2.71 2.64
CA VAL A 111 11.67 -3.68 3.46
C VAL A 111 11.11 -5.10 3.36
N THR A 112 9.93 -5.29 2.74
CA THR A 112 9.26 -6.60 2.68
C THR A 112 9.21 -7.22 1.29
N LEU A 113 9.36 -6.40 0.24
CA LEU A 113 9.29 -6.83 -1.15
C LEU A 113 10.64 -6.69 -1.84
N THR A 114 10.98 -7.66 -2.68
CA THR A 114 12.13 -7.56 -3.59
C THR A 114 11.74 -6.87 -4.89
N LYS A 115 12.72 -6.33 -5.63
CA LYS A 115 12.52 -5.78 -6.98
C LYS A 115 11.88 -6.82 -7.92
N ASP A 116 12.36 -8.07 -7.88
CA ASP A 116 11.82 -9.17 -8.67
C ASP A 116 10.34 -9.45 -8.36
N GLN A 117 9.93 -9.39 -7.09
CA GLN A 117 8.52 -9.55 -6.72
C GLN A 117 7.65 -8.40 -7.22
N LYS A 118 8.13 -7.16 -7.12
CA LYS A 118 7.44 -5.99 -7.66
C LYS A 118 7.29 -6.09 -9.18
N MET A 119 8.34 -6.53 -9.88
CA MET A 119 8.32 -6.72 -11.34
C MET A 119 7.36 -7.82 -11.79
N LYS A 120 7.35 -8.97 -11.08
CA LYS A 120 6.47 -10.11 -11.41
C LYS A 120 5.00 -9.89 -11.06
N GLY A 121 4.70 -8.86 -10.31
CA GLY A 121 3.38 -8.59 -9.77
C GLY A 121 3.12 -9.32 -8.44
N CYS A 122 2.77 -8.52 -7.42
CA CYS A 122 2.46 -9.00 -6.07
C CYS A 122 1.52 -8.05 -5.34
N VAL A 123 0.95 -8.53 -4.23
CA VAL A 123 0.25 -7.69 -3.27
C VAL A 123 0.92 -7.81 -1.90
N LEU A 124 1.28 -6.68 -1.30
CA LEU A 124 1.63 -6.61 0.12
C LEU A 124 0.36 -6.28 0.91
N ALA A 125 0.05 -7.09 1.92
CA ALA A 125 -1.05 -6.84 2.85
C ALA A 125 -0.48 -6.64 4.26
N ASN A 126 -0.67 -5.45 4.81
CA ASN A 126 -0.33 -5.14 6.20
C ASN A 126 -1.61 -5.26 7.05
N ILE A 127 -1.68 -6.31 7.87
CA ILE A 127 -2.83 -6.59 8.74
C ILE A 127 -2.53 -6.06 10.15
N GLY A 128 -3.11 -4.91 10.45
CA GLY A 128 -2.99 -4.23 11.73
C GLY A 128 -4.13 -4.59 12.70
N ALA A 129 -4.24 -3.78 13.77
CA ALA A 129 -5.31 -3.91 14.75
C ALA A 129 -6.67 -3.49 14.16
N GLU A 130 -6.75 -2.30 13.58
CA GLU A 130 -8.00 -1.67 13.10
C GLU A 130 -8.16 -1.74 11.59
N THR A 131 -7.06 -1.94 10.83
CA THR A 131 -7.09 -1.85 9.37
C THR A 131 -6.28 -2.95 8.71
N VAL A 132 -6.73 -3.33 7.52
CA VAL A 132 -5.91 -4.03 6.52
C VAL A 132 -5.58 -3.03 5.42
N SER A 133 -4.30 -2.75 5.23
CA SER A 133 -3.82 -1.89 4.15
C SER A 133 -3.03 -2.69 3.14
N ILE A 134 -3.28 -2.43 1.85
CA ILE A 134 -2.60 -3.14 0.76
C ILE A 134 -1.94 -2.19 -0.22
N VAL A 135 -0.88 -2.66 -0.85
CA VAL A 135 -0.34 -2.11 -2.09
C VAL A 135 -0.20 -3.24 -3.10
N VAL A 136 -0.66 -3.00 -4.32
CA VAL A 136 -0.55 -3.93 -5.44
C VAL A 136 0.54 -3.43 -6.38
N TYR A 137 1.52 -4.27 -6.65
CA TYR A 137 2.59 -4.00 -7.60
C TYR A 137 2.39 -4.82 -8.88
N ASP A 138 2.68 -4.20 -10.01
CA ASP A 138 2.76 -4.85 -11.31
C ASP A 138 3.83 -4.14 -12.15
N GLU A 139 4.68 -4.90 -12.85
CA GLU A 139 5.79 -4.36 -13.66
C GLU A 139 6.69 -3.36 -12.90
N GLY A 140 6.85 -3.57 -11.59
CA GLY A 140 7.65 -2.72 -10.71
C GLY A 140 6.93 -1.48 -10.16
N LEU A 141 5.76 -1.13 -10.68
CA LEU A 141 5.00 0.05 -10.28
C LEU A 141 3.91 -0.30 -9.26
N PRO A 142 3.67 0.56 -8.26
CA PRO A 142 2.51 0.42 -7.38
C PRO A 142 1.27 0.88 -8.13
N ILE A 143 0.49 -0.08 -8.60
CA ILE A 143 -0.71 0.19 -9.41
C ILE A 143 -1.96 0.47 -8.58
N SER A 144 -1.97 0.18 -7.29
CA SER A 144 -3.09 0.49 -6.39
C SER A 144 -2.66 0.47 -4.93
N VAL A 145 -3.26 1.34 -4.12
CA VAL A 145 -3.14 1.37 -2.65
C VAL A 145 -4.52 1.48 -2.04
N LYS A 146 -4.90 0.50 -1.20
CA LYS A 146 -6.22 0.47 -0.56
C LYS A 146 -6.11 0.18 0.93
N VAL A 147 -6.99 0.82 1.72
CA VAL A 147 -7.15 0.55 3.15
C VAL A 147 -8.58 0.09 3.40
N PHE A 148 -8.72 -1.03 4.10
CA PHE A 148 -9.99 -1.57 4.54
C PHE A 148 -10.14 -1.34 6.04
N PRO A 149 -11.27 -0.83 6.54
CA PRO A 149 -11.53 -0.60 7.96
C PRO A 149 -11.90 -1.91 8.67
N ILE A 150 -11.00 -2.86 8.66
CA ILE A 150 -11.10 -4.17 9.30
C ILE A 150 -9.71 -4.59 9.74
N GLY A 151 -9.58 -5.14 10.96
CA GLY A 151 -8.30 -5.56 11.49
C GLY A 151 -8.42 -6.66 12.52
N SER A 152 -7.34 -6.94 13.25
CA SER A 152 -7.30 -8.03 14.24
C SER A 152 -8.14 -7.75 15.49
N THR A 153 -8.52 -6.49 15.76
CA THR A 153 -9.48 -6.14 16.82
C THR A 153 -10.83 -6.79 16.56
N ASN A 154 -11.26 -6.88 15.30
CA ASN A 154 -12.50 -7.58 14.96
C ASN A 154 -12.46 -9.09 15.28
N ILE A 155 -11.27 -9.71 15.32
CA ILE A 155 -11.13 -11.09 15.83
C ILE A 155 -11.40 -11.12 17.33
N THR A 156 -10.90 -10.13 18.07
CA THR A 156 -11.13 -9.98 19.51
C THR A 156 -12.62 -9.81 19.80
N ASP A 157 -13.30 -8.96 19.04
CA ASP A 157 -14.75 -8.74 19.14
C ASP A 157 -15.52 -10.04 18.91
N ASP A 158 -15.18 -10.78 17.84
CA ASP A 158 -15.83 -12.05 17.51
C ASP A 158 -15.63 -13.10 18.59
N LEU A 159 -14.42 -13.17 19.19
CA LEU A 159 -14.13 -14.08 20.31
C LEU A 159 -14.91 -13.68 21.56
N ALA A 160 -14.96 -12.38 21.89
CA ALA A 160 -15.73 -11.86 23.01
C ALA A 160 -17.21 -12.23 22.89
N LEU A 161 -17.81 -12.02 21.72
CA LEU A 161 -19.20 -12.38 21.43
C LEU A 161 -19.40 -13.91 21.42
N GLY A 162 -18.51 -14.65 20.78
CA GLY A 162 -18.61 -16.11 20.62
C GLY A 162 -18.51 -16.90 21.92
N PHE A 163 -17.74 -16.37 22.88
CA PHE A 163 -17.54 -16.96 24.21
C PHE A 163 -18.24 -16.22 25.35
N LYS A 164 -18.85 -15.05 25.06
CA LYS A 164 -19.50 -14.17 26.06
C LYS A 164 -18.55 -13.77 27.19
N ILE A 165 -17.37 -13.33 26.84
CA ILE A 165 -16.29 -12.88 27.74
C ILE A 165 -15.96 -11.40 27.50
N SER A 166 -15.16 -10.81 28.41
CA SER A 166 -14.68 -9.45 28.24
C SER A 166 -13.76 -9.31 27.01
N LEU A 167 -13.63 -8.09 26.46
CA LEU A 167 -12.68 -7.82 25.37
C LEU A 167 -11.24 -8.10 25.80
N GLU A 168 -10.89 -7.81 27.04
CA GLU A 168 -9.56 -8.09 27.60
C GLU A 168 -9.26 -9.60 27.60
N ASP A 169 -10.21 -10.43 28.10
CA ASP A 169 -10.05 -11.88 28.09
C ASP A 169 -10.04 -12.45 26.66
N ALA A 170 -10.85 -11.88 25.76
CA ALA A 170 -10.85 -12.27 24.34
C ALA A 170 -9.51 -11.95 23.66
N GLU A 171 -8.89 -10.79 23.97
CA GLU A 171 -7.56 -10.45 23.45
C GLU A 171 -6.50 -11.42 23.99
N ARG A 172 -6.54 -11.72 25.30
CA ARG A 172 -5.64 -12.71 25.92
C ARG A 172 -5.82 -14.10 25.33
N LEU A 173 -7.08 -14.47 25.01
CA LEU A 173 -7.42 -15.73 24.35
C LEU A 173 -6.86 -15.78 22.93
N LYS A 174 -7.02 -14.69 22.15
CA LYS A 174 -6.46 -14.54 20.80
C LYS A 174 -4.93 -14.70 20.79
N LEU A 175 -4.25 -14.11 21.77
CA LEU A 175 -2.80 -14.17 21.93
C LEU A 175 -2.30 -15.50 22.51
N GLY A 176 -3.20 -16.42 22.89
CA GLY A 176 -2.83 -17.70 23.49
C GLY A 176 -2.41 -17.61 24.95
N HIS A 177 -2.64 -16.48 25.63
CA HIS A 177 -2.27 -16.27 27.04
C HIS A 177 -3.31 -16.83 28.01
N LEU A 178 -4.53 -17.07 27.60
CA LEU A 178 -5.52 -17.83 28.33
C LEU A 178 -5.37 -19.31 27.93
N GLY A 179 -4.48 -20.00 28.68
CA GLY A 179 -4.20 -21.41 28.45
C GLY A 179 -5.26 -22.29 29.08
N GLY A 180 -5.44 -23.46 28.48
CA GLY A 180 -6.08 -24.59 29.13
C GLY A 180 -7.43 -25.00 28.55
N THR A 181 -8.00 -25.98 29.20
CA THR A 181 -9.21 -26.71 28.86
C THR A 181 -10.52 -25.92 28.89
N MET A 182 -10.47 -24.63 29.24
CA MET A 182 -11.65 -23.80 29.46
C MET A 182 -12.35 -23.39 28.15
N TYR A 183 -11.60 -23.20 27.05
CA TYR A 183 -12.16 -22.81 25.77
C TYR A 183 -11.78 -23.81 24.65
N PRO A 184 -12.77 -24.31 23.86
CA PRO A 184 -12.51 -25.29 22.83
C PRO A 184 -11.64 -24.67 21.70
N LYS A 185 -10.41 -25.16 21.52
CA LYS A 185 -9.46 -24.68 20.48
C LYS A 185 -10.09 -24.63 19.11
N LYS A 186 -10.85 -25.65 18.72
CA LYS A 186 -11.53 -25.73 17.43
C LYS A 186 -12.46 -24.53 17.19
N LYS A 187 -13.24 -24.11 18.20
CA LYS A 187 -14.14 -22.97 18.10
C LYS A 187 -13.37 -21.65 17.99
N ILE A 188 -12.24 -21.51 18.69
CA ILE A 188 -11.35 -20.35 18.57
C ILE A 188 -10.83 -20.26 17.14
N GLU A 189 -10.28 -21.35 16.61
CA GLU A 189 -9.75 -21.43 15.24
C GLU A 189 -10.83 -21.12 14.20
N GLU A 190 -12.05 -21.65 14.35
CA GLU A 190 -13.18 -21.39 13.45
C GLU A 190 -13.50 -19.87 13.38
N ILE A 191 -13.56 -19.19 14.54
CA ILE A 191 -13.82 -17.74 14.62
C ILE A 191 -12.69 -16.96 13.93
N VAL A 192 -11.45 -17.26 14.28
CA VAL A 192 -10.26 -16.60 13.72
C VAL A 192 -10.18 -16.77 12.20
N VAL A 193 -10.35 -18.01 11.71
CA VAL A 193 -10.33 -18.32 10.29
C VAL A 193 -11.45 -17.59 9.55
N ALA A 194 -12.66 -17.54 10.11
CA ALA A 194 -13.79 -16.84 9.50
C ALA A 194 -13.48 -15.34 9.31
N ARG A 195 -12.87 -14.68 10.30
CA ARG A 195 -12.51 -13.27 10.20
C ARG A 195 -11.39 -13.03 9.19
N TYR A 196 -10.35 -13.85 9.17
CA TYR A 196 -9.30 -13.74 8.14
C TYR A 196 -9.86 -13.96 6.74
N ARG A 197 -10.77 -14.90 6.53
CA ARG A 197 -11.44 -15.07 5.23
C ARG A 197 -12.16 -13.80 4.81
N THR A 198 -12.88 -13.15 5.73
CA THR A 198 -13.54 -11.85 5.43
C THR A 198 -12.52 -10.80 4.97
N MET A 199 -11.36 -10.70 5.61
CA MET A 199 -10.30 -9.77 5.21
C MET A 199 -9.78 -10.09 3.80
N PHE A 200 -9.48 -11.36 3.52
CA PHE A 200 -8.99 -11.78 2.21
C PHE A 200 -10.05 -11.69 1.11
N ASP A 201 -11.33 -11.87 1.43
CA ASP A 201 -12.43 -11.65 0.48
C ASP A 201 -12.52 -10.17 0.03
N LEU A 202 -12.23 -9.23 0.93
CA LEU A 202 -12.15 -7.81 0.58
C LEU A 202 -10.99 -7.53 -0.37
N ILE A 203 -9.83 -8.17 -0.12
CA ILE A 203 -8.66 -8.08 -1.02
C ILE A 203 -8.99 -8.72 -2.38
N ASP A 204 -9.61 -9.91 -2.41
CA ASP A 204 -10.00 -10.58 -3.66
C ASP A 204 -10.94 -9.73 -4.51
N LYS A 205 -11.96 -9.13 -3.88
CA LYS A 205 -12.87 -8.20 -4.56
C LYS A 205 -12.14 -7.01 -5.17
N HIS A 206 -11.17 -6.45 -4.45
CA HIS A 206 -10.36 -5.35 -4.94
C HIS A 206 -9.46 -5.77 -6.11
N LEU A 207 -8.74 -6.90 -5.99
CA LEU A 207 -7.93 -7.45 -7.08
C LEU A 207 -8.76 -7.78 -8.32
N LYS A 208 -10.00 -8.26 -8.13
CA LYS A 208 -10.94 -8.48 -9.23
C LYS A 208 -11.33 -7.17 -9.92
N ALA A 209 -11.61 -6.11 -9.16
CA ALA A 209 -11.92 -4.77 -9.72
C ALA A 209 -10.75 -4.18 -10.52
N LEU A 210 -9.50 -4.50 -10.12
CA LEU A 210 -8.29 -4.11 -10.85
C LEU A 210 -7.98 -5.00 -12.07
N GLY A 211 -8.73 -6.09 -12.30
CA GLY A 211 -8.41 -7.08 -13.34
C GLY A 211 -7.15 -7.91 -13.03
N LYS A 212 -6.70 -7.93 -11.76
CA LYS A 212 -5.47 -8.61 -11.33
C LYS A 212 -5.70 -9.88 -10.51
N ARG A 213 -6.95 -10.35 -10.42
CA ARG A 213 -7.28 -11.61 -9.75
C ARG A 213 -6.58 -12.78 -10.42
N GLY A 214 -5.78 -13.54 -9.66
CA GLY A 214 -5.02 -14.68 -10.18
C GLY A 214 -3.86 -14.32 -11.12
N SER A 215 -3.55 -13.04 -11.31
CA SER A 215 -2.53 -12.55 -12.26
C SER A 215 -1.32 -11.94 -11.57
N LEU A 216 -1.05 -12.32 -10.32
CA LEU A 216 0.08 -11.83 -9.53
C LEU A 216 1.01 -13.01 -9.19
N PRO A 217 1.98 -13.36 -10.07
CA PRO A 217 2.82 -14.56 -9.89
C PRO A 217 3.64 -14.58 -8.60
N ALA A 218 4.06 -13.42 -8.08
CA ALA A 218 4.76 -13.35 -6.81
C ALA A 218 3.81 -13.41 -5.59
N GLY A 219 2.50 -13.42 -5.83
CA GLY A 219 1.47 -13.72 -4.84
C GLY A 219 1.20 -12.62 -3.81
N ILE A 220 0.70 -13.05 -2.64
CA ILE A 220 0.46 -12.17 -1.51
C ILE A 220 1.55 -12.32 -0.45
N ILE A 221 2.06 -11.19 0.01
CA ILE A 221 3.01 -11.07 1.11
C ILE A 221 2.28 -10.42 2.27
N ILE A 222 2.27 -11.06 3.44
CA ILE A 222 1.50 -10.64 4.62
C ILE A 222 2.45 -10.09 5.66
N SER A 223 2.17 -8.88 6.15
CA SER A 223 2.91 -8.19 7.21
C SER A 223 1.95 -7.65 8.29
N GLY A 224 2.49 -6.99 9.29
CA GLY A 224 1.74 -6.40 10.39
C GLY A 224 1.60 -7.31 11.61
N GLY A 225 1.13 -6.76 12.72
CA GLY A 225 1.06 -7.45 14.00
C GLY A 225 0.17 -8.69 14.01
N ALA A 226 -0.83 -8.76 13.13
CA ALA A 226 -1.69 -9.94 13.00
C ALA A 226 -1.11 -11.06 12.11
N SER A 227 0.05 -10.85 11.49
CA SER A 227 0.70 -11.84 10.60
C SER A 227 1.30 -13.04 11.33
N GLY A 228 1.48 -12.95 12.66
CA GLY A 228 2.14 -13.99 13.47
C GLY A 228 1.36 -15.27 13.68
N GLN A 229 0.11 -15.35 13.23
CA GLN A 229 -0.68 -16.59 13.33
C GLN A 229 -0.29 -17.55 12.20
N GLY A 230 0.26 -18.70 12.54
CA GLY A 230 0.89 -19.65 11.61
C GLY A 230 0.00 -20.15 10.46
N THR A 231 -1.33 -20.07 10.58
CA THR A 231 -2.27 -20.54 9.54
C THR A 231 -2.70 -19.46 8.56
N ILE A 232 -2.36 -18.18 8.79
CA ILE A 232 -2.84 -17.06 7.99
C ILE A 232 -2.43 -17.16 6.50
N SER A 233 -1.22 -17.66 6.24
CA SER A 233 -0.71 -17.86 4.89
C SER A 233 -1.52 -18.90 4.11
N ASP A 234 -1.94 -19.98 4.75
CA ASP A 234 -2.76 -21.00 4.11
C ASP A 234 -4.18 -20.51 3.84
N ILE A 235 -4.75 -19.72 4.79
CA ILE A 235 -6.06 -19.09 4.61
C ILE A 235 -6.01 -18.12 3.42
N ALA A 236 -4.98 -17.28 3.33
CA ALA A 236 -4.78 -16.35 2.22
C ALA A 236 -4.64 -17.07 0.87
N LYS A 237 -3.82 -18.13 0.83
CA LYS A 237 -3.64 -18.97 -0.36
C LYS A 237 -4.95 -19.57 -0.84
N GLY A 238 -5.77 -20.09 0.09
CA GLY A 238 -7.07 -20.67 -0.24
C GLY A 238 -8.09 -19.64 -0.70
N ALA A 239 -8.12 -18.44 -0.09
CA ALA A 239 -9.10 -17.40 -0.40
C ALA A 239 -8.79 -16.68 -1.72
N LEU A 240 -7.51 -16.40 -1.99
CA LEU A 240 -7.06 -15.59 -3.14
C LEU A 240 -6.64 -16.43 -4.35
N ASN A 241 -6.40 -17.71 -4.16
CA ASN A 241 -5.79 -18.60 -5.16
C ASN A 241 -4.45 -18.02 -5.69
N LEU A 242 -3.65 -17.44 -4.80
CA LEU A 242 -2.33 -16.87 -5.05
C LEU A 242 -1.29 -17.55 -4.14
N PRO A 243 -0.02 -17.65 -4.56
CA PRO A 243 1.07 -17.94 -3.63
C PRO A 243 1.02 -17.00 -2.44
N SER A 244 1.22 -17.50 -1.22
CA SER A 244 1.13 -16.70 -0.01
C SER A 244 2.32 -16.96 0.91
N ARG A 245 2.85 -15.91 1.52
CA ARG A 245 3.89 -16.00 2.54
C ARG A 245 3.79 -14.86 3.54
N ILE A 246 4.34 -15.07 4.72
CA ILE A 246 4.59 -14.01 5.69
C ILE A 246 5.84 -13.23 5.25
N ALA A 247 5.83 -11.93 5.47
CA ALA A 247 6.95 -11.05 5.13
C ALA A 247 8.14 -11.30 6.04
N ASP A 248 9.33 -11.30 5.46
CA ASP A 248 10.58 -11.06 6.19
C ASP A 248 10.95 -9.59 5.99
N VAL A 249 11.29 -8.88 7.06
CA VAL A 249 11.82 -7.52 6.98
C VAL A 249 13.30 -7.59 6.62
N ARG A 250 13.68 -6.90 5.54
CA ARG A 250 15.07 -6.82 5.06
C ARG A 250 15.56 -5.39 5.22
N ILE A 251 16.56 -5.19 6.07
CA ILE A 251 17.18 -3.88 6.29
C ILE A 251 18.41 -3.73 5.38
N THR A 252 19.19 -4.80 5.23
CA THR A 252 20.32 -4.91 4.28
C THR A 252 20.20 -6.24 3.54
N GLU A 253 21.08 -6.49 2.55
CA GLU A 253 21.10 -7.77 1.83
C GLU A 253 21.28 -8.96 2.77
N ASP A 254 22.07 -8.78 3.85
CA ASP A 254 22.42 -9.84 4.81
C ASP A 254 21.55 -9.84 6.07
N THR A 255 20.84 -8.74 6.36
CA THR A 255 20.06 -8.61 7.61
C THR A 255 18.60 -8.82 7.35
N LYS A 256 18.08 -9.96 7.84
CA LYS A 256 16.65 -10.31 7.80
C LYS A 256 16.08 -10.41 9.21
N ILE A 257 14.96 -9.74 9.43
CA ILE A 257 14.20 -9.83 10.67
C ILE A 257 12.89 -10.56 10.35
N LYS A 258 12.62 -11.65 11.05
CA LYS A 258 11.39 -12.43 10.85
C LYS A 258 10.12 -11.78 11.40
N ASP A 259 10.28 -10.70 12.18
CA ASP A 259 9.15 -9.93 12.72
C ASP A 259 8.72 -8.84 11.75
N ALA A 260 7.61 -9.08 11.07
CA ALA A 260 7.02 -8.14 10.12
C ALA A 260 6.09 -7.09 10.76
N THR A 261 5.97 -7.06 12.09
CA THR A 261 5.14 -6.09 12.83
C THR A 261 5.61 -4.66 12.59
N TRP A 262 6.92 -4.47 12.53
CA TRP A 262 7.57 -3.16 12.39
C TRP A 262 7.90 -2.78 10.94
N ALA A 263 7.37 -3.50 9.95
CA ALA A 263 7.69 -3.29 8.53
C ALA A 263 7.51 -1.83 8.08
N VAL A 264 6.44 -1.16 8.53
CA VAL A 264 6.18 0.25 8.17
C VAL A 264 7.23 1.16 8.79
N ALA A 265 7.56 1.00 10.07
CA ALA A 265 8.54 1.83 10.75
C ALA A 265 9.95 1.68 10.15
N TYR A 266 10.37 0.43 9.87
CA TYR A 266 11.63 0.18 9.19
C TYR A 266 11.65 0.73 7.77
N GLY A 267 10.54 0.62 7.03
CA GLY A 267 10.41 1.18 5.70
C GLY A 267 10.53 2.70 5.68
N LEU A 268 9.88 3.39 6.62
CA LEU A 268 10.01 4.84 6.78
C LEU A 268 11.43 5.26 7.16
N ALA A 269 12.07 4.53 8.10
CA ALA A 269 13.45 4.80 8.51
C ALA A 269 14.43 4.61 7.33
N LEU A 270 14.29 3.52 6.58
CA LEU A 270 15.12 3.26 5.41
C LEU A 270 14.94 4.35 4.35
N TRP A 271 13.69 4.71 4.04
CA TRP A 271 13.39 5.77 3.09
C TRP A 271 13.97 7.13 3.51
N GLY A 272 13.83 7.51 4.78
CA GLY A 272 14.41 8.75 5.31
C GLY A 272 15.95 8.78 5.27
N LEU A 273 16.62 7.62 5.43
CA LEU A 273 18.09 7.51 5.39
C LEU A 273 18.66 7.47 3.97
N THR A 274 17.96 6.85 3.02
CA THR A 274 18.48 6.65 1.66
C THR A 274 18.22 7.83 0.74
N GLY A 275 17.31 8.75 1.12
CA GLY A 275 16.96 9.90 0.31
C GLY A 275 16.64 9.50 -1.12
N ASP A 276 15.42 9.13 -1.37
CA ASP A 276 14.82 9.03 -2.71
C ASP A 276 15.66 8.43 -3.86
N THR A 277 15.78 7.13 -3.91
CA THR A 277 16.32 6.47 -5.12
C THR A 277 15.26 5.69 -5.92
N GLU A 278 14.02 5.56 -5.42
CA GLU A 278 12.97 4.76 -6.09
C GLU A 278 11.56 5.40 -6.11
N THR A 279 11.38 6.65 -5.65
CA THR A 279 10.11 7.36 -5.76
C THR A 279 10.14 8.42 -6.86
N PRO A 280 9.02 8.64 -7.57
CA PRO A 280 8.91 9.76 -8.51
C PRO A 280 9.19 11.07 -7.81
N LYS A 281 10.00 11.92 -8.44
CA LYS A 281 10.59 13.19 -7.99
C LYS A 281 9.80 13.97 -6.94
N LYS A 282 10.48 14.38 -5.86
CA LYS A 282 9.99 15.28 -4.80
C LYS A 282 9.38 16.56 -5.36
N ARG A 283 8.25 16.95 -4.79
CA ARG A 283 7.82 18.36 -4.82
C ARG A 283 8.88 19.22 -4.16
N PRO A 284 9.25 20.39 -4.74
CA PRO A 284 9.98 21.40 -4.00
C PRO A 284 9.13 21.82 -2.79
N ALA A 285 9.72 21.83 -1.61
CA ALA A 285 9.12 22.37 -0.40
C ALA A 285 8.80 23.84 -0.65
N GLY A 286 7.53 24.22 -0.74
CA GLY A 286 7.13 25.63 -0.81
C GLY A 286 6.17 26.00 -1.94
N ALA A 287 5.11 25.25 -2.20
CA ALA A 287 3.97 25.76 -2.95
C ALA A 287 2.70 25.56 -2.12
N PHE A 288 2.29 26.62 -1.45
CA PHE A 288 0.96 26.81 -0.84
C PHE A 288 -0.08 27.07 -1.93
#